data_527feb288b858b0529b48c7c9e2ef5af
#
_entry.id   527feb288b858b0529b48c7c9e2ef5af
#
_cell.length_a   1.000
_cell.length_b   1.000
_cell.length_c   1.000
_cell.angle_alpha   90.00
_cell.angle_beta   90.00
_cell.angle_gamma   90.00
#
_symmetry.space_group_name_H-M   'P 1'
#
loop_
_entity.id
_entity.type
_entity.pdbx_description
1 polymer ?
#
loop_
_entity_poly.entity_id
_entity_poly.type
_entity_poly.pdbx_seq_one_letter_code
_entity_poly.pdbx_strand_id
1 'polypeptide(L)'
;MKASIIGTGYVGLVTGACLADVGNDVKCFDVDRRKIDMLRRGEIPIFEPGLKEVVHNNVAAGRLSFTTDAEESARYAKVQMIAVGTPPGEDGSADLQYVIAAARNIATHMDGPRVIVDKSTVPVGTADKVREAVAATLKSRGSAHSFAMVSNPEFLKEGA
;
A
#
# COMPACT_ATOMS: atom_id res chain seq x y z
N MET A 1 9.01 11.32 7.68
CA MET A 1 7.57 11.55 7.38
C MET A 1 6.78 10.28 7.68
N LYS A 2 5.42 10.35 7.64
CA LYS A 2 4.59 9.15 7.76
C LYS A 2 4.12 8.67 6.40
N ALA A 3 4.10 7.35 6.18
CA ALA A 3 3.54 6.71 4.99
C ALA A 3 2.74 5.45 5.37
N SER A 4 1.65 5.21 4.64
CA SER A 4 0.91 3.94 4.67
C SER A 4 1.18 3.17 3.39
N ILE A 5 1.46 1.88 3.51
CA ILE A 5 1.65 0.96 2.38
C ILE A 5 0.49 -0.02 2.38
N ILE A 6 -0.23 -0.09 1.28
CA ILE A 6 -1.38 -0.96 1.09
C ILE A 6 -0.95 -2.17 0.25
N GLY A 7 -0.91 -3.32 0.89
CA GLY A 7 -0.36 -4.56 0.37
C GLY A 7 1.00 -4.90 1.00
N THR A 8 1.15 -6.15 1.48
CA THR A 8 2.40 -6.68 2.05
C THR A 8 2.96 -7.83 1.21
N GLY A 9 2.73 -7.76 -0.09
CA GLY A 9 3.46 -8.57 -1.08
C GLY A 9 4.89 -8.06 -1.24
N TYR A 10 5.54 -8.53 -2.30
CA TYR A 10 6.94 -8.22 -2.58
C TYR A 10 7.20 -6.70 -2.61
N VAL A 11 6.51 -5.99 -3.50
CA VAL A 11 6.67 -4.54 -3.69
C VAL A 11 6.35 -3.77 -2.41
N GLY A 12 5.24 -4.08 -1.77
CA GLY A 12 4.78 -3.33 -0.59
C GLY A 12 5.67 -3.51 0.62
N LEU A 13 6.06 -4.75 0.93
CA LEU A 13 6.89 -5.02 2.11
C LEU A 13 8.30 -4.46 1.94
N VAL A 14 8.92 -4.64 0.76
CA VAL A 14 10.26 -4.08 0.47
C VAL A 14 10.21 -2.55 0.52
N THR A 15 9.24 -1.93 -0.15
CA THR A 15 9.08 -0.46 -0.12
C THR A 15 8.89 0.05 1.31
N GLY A 16 8.02 -0.59 2.10
CA GLY A 16 7.75 -0.19 3.47
C GLY A 16 8.98 -0.31 4.36
N ALA A 17 9.70 -1.42 4.26
CA ALA A 17 10.91 -1.68 5.02
C ALA A 17 12.03 -0.67 4.68
N CYS A 18 12.28 -0.41 3.39
CA CYS A 18 13.29 0.54 2.94
C CYS A 18 12.93 1.99 3.33
N LEU A 19 11.67 2.39 3.22
CA LEU A 19 11.24 3.72 3.68
C LEU A 19 11.42 3.89 5.19
N ALA A 20 11.15 2.85 5.97
CA ALA A 20 11.39 2.87 7.41
C ALA A 20 12.88 2.95 7.73
N ASP A 21 13.72 2.24 6.96
CA ASP A 21 15.17 2.19 7.16
C ASP A 21 15.85 3.54 6.93
N VAL A 22 15.34 4.33 5.98
CA VAL A 22 15.79 5.72 5.77
C VAL A 22 15.12 6.75 6.69
N GLY A 23 14.45 6.29 7.77
CA GLY A 23 13.99 7.14 8.87
C GLY A 23 12.54 7.64 8.76
N ASN A 24 11.70 7.02 7.94
CA ASN A 24 10.27 7.33 7.90
C ASN A 24 9.47 6.44 8.88
N ASP A 25 8.32 6.92 9.35
CA ASP A 25 7.36 6.11 10.09
C ASP A 25 6.39 5.45 9.10
N VAL A 26 6.39 4.15 9.04
CA VAL A 26 5.64 3.38 8.03
C VAL A 26 4.67 2.41 8.69
N LYS A 27 3.45 2.41 8.18
CA LYS A 27 2.42 1.42 8.51
C LYS A 27 2.05 0.63 7.27
N CYS A 28 2.26 -0.69 7.30
CA CYS A 28 1.86 -1.59 6.24
C CYS A 28 0.52 -2.24 6.57
N PHE A 29 -0.41 -2.19 5.63
CA PHE A 29 -1.74 -2.78 5.71
C PHE A 29 -1.88 -3.92 4.71
N ASP A 30 -2.48 -5.02 5.13
CA ASP A 30 -2.92 -6.09 4.24
C ASP A 30 -4.25 -6.67 4.74
N VAL A 31 -5.09 -7.10 3.81
CA VAL A 31 -6.34 -7.81 4.13
C VAL A 31 -6.09 -9.25 4.60
N ASP A 32 -4.97 -9.84 4.23
CA ASP A 32 -4.58 -11.18 4.66
C ASP A 32 -4.02 -11.15 6.09
N ARG A 33 -4.89 -11.50 7.04
CA ARG A 33 -4.55 -11.59 8.46
C ARG A 33 -3.35 -12.51 8.71
N ARG A 34 -3.21 -13.61 7.97
CA ARG A 34 -2.10 -14.56 8.17
C ARG A 34 -0.76 -13.91 7.87
N LYS A 35 -0.66 -13.12 6.79
CA LYS A 35 0.56 -12.37 6.46
C LYS A 35 0.89 -11.36 7.56
N ILE A 36 -0.08 -10.60 8.02
CA ILE A 36 0.12 -9.62 9.09
C ILE A 36 0.53 -10.28 10.40
N ASP A 37 -0.08 -11.39 10.76
CA ASP A 37 0.29 -12.14 11.97
C ASP A 37 1.71 -12.73 11.88
N MET A 38 2.14 -13.21 10.70
CA MET A 38 3.53 -13.62 10.45
C MET A 38 4.48 -12.44 10.65
N LEU A 39 4.22 -11.32 10.01
CA LEU A 39 5.06 -10.11 10.11
C LEU A 39 5.16 -9.60 11.55
N ARG A 40 4.08 -9.62 12.32
CA ARG A 40 4.07 -9.25 13.74
C ARG A 40 4.90 -10.19 14.61
N ARG A 41 5.03 -11.47 14.23
CA ARG A 41 5.93 -12.43 14.89
C ARG A 41 7.37 -12.35 14.40
N GLY A 42 7.69 -11.46 13.45
CA GLY A 42 9.01 -11.35 12.84
C GLY A 42 9.30 -12.38 11.75
N GLU A 43 8.27 -13.03 11.25
CA GLU A 43 8.34 -13.95 10.10
C GLU A 43 8.09 -13.18 8.82
N ILE A 44 8.95 -13.37 7.80
CA ILE A 44 8.82 -12.65 6.52
C ILE A 44 8.15 -13.59 5.51
N PRO A 45 6.97 -13.23 4.94
CA PRO A 45 6.22 -14.10 4.05
C PRO A 45 6.77 -14.17 2.62
N ILE A 46 7.86 -13.50 2.33
CA ILE A 46 8.55 -13.49 1.04
C ILE A 46 10.04 -13.76 1.23
N PHE A 47 10.71 -14.21 0.17
CA PHE A 47 12.16 -14.39 0.18
C PHE A 47 12.84 -13.19 -0.51
N GLU A 48 13.57 -12.41 0.26
CA GLU A 48 14.43 -11.33 -0.22
C GLU A 48 15.66 -11.25 0.69
N PRO A 49 16.89 -11.38 0.13
CA PRO A 49 18.11 -11.30 0.93
C PRO A 49 18.21 -9.98 1.72
N GLY A 50 18.47 -10.10 3.03
CA GLY A 50 18.61 -8.95 3.93
C GLY A 50 17.30 -8.31 4.42
N LEU A 51 16.16 -8.57 3.79
CA LEU A 51 14.89 -7.94 4.15
C LEU A 51 14.48 -8.22 5.60
N LYS A 52 14.70 -9.45 6.08
CA LYS A 52 14.35 -9.85 7.44
C LYS A 52 15.03 -8.96 8.48
N GLU A 53 16.30 -8.67 8.31
CA GLU A 53 17.06 -7.81 9.22
C GLU A 53 16.55 -6.38 9.20
N VAL A 54 16.31 -5.81 8.00
CA VAL A 54 15.76 -4.47 7.84
C VAL A 54 14.38 -4.35 8.51
N VAL A 55 13.50 -5.33 8.31
CA VAL A 55 12.17 -5.34 8.95
C VAL A 55 12.31 -5.39 10.48
N HIS A 56 13.10 -6.33 11.01
CA HIS A 56 13.28 -6.48 12.45
C HIS A 56 13.83 -5.20 13.11
N ASN A 57 14.87 -4.62 12.52
CA ASN A 57 15.49 -3.40 13.05
C ASN A 57 14.49 -2.23 13.09
N ASN A 58 13.68 -2.08 12.05
CA ASN A 58 12.73 -0.99 11.96
C ASN A 58 11.46 -1.20 12.80
N VAL A 59 11.02 -2.44 12.99
CA VAL A 59 9.98 -2.78 13.98
C VAL A 59 10.47 -2.49 15.40
N ALA A 60 11.67 -2.94 15.75
CA ALA A 60 12.27 -2.68 17.06
C ALA A 60 12.47 -1.18 17.33
N ALA A 61 12.79 -0.40 16.31
CA ALA A 61 12.91 1.05 16.40
C ALA A 61 11.57 1.81 16.39
N GLY A 62 10.43 1.11 16.27
CA GLY A 62 9.10 1.70 16.23
C GLY A 62 8.76 2.43 14.92
N ARG A 63 9.58 2.32 13.89
CA ARG A 63 9.37 2.97 12.59
C ARG A 63 8.54 2.16 11.60
N LEU A 64 8.43 0.85 11.79
CA LEU A 64 7.65 -0.04 10.93
C LEU A 64 6.61 -0.80 11.76
N SER A 65 5.37 -0.76 11.31
CA SER A 65 4.25 -1.46 11.96
C SER A 65 3.30 -2.08 10.93
N PHE A 66 2.48 -3.05 11.37
CA PHE A 66 1.60 -3.83 10.51
C PHE A 66 0.18 -3.85 11.04
N THR A 67 -0.81 -3.72 10.17
CA THR A 67 -2.23 -3.72 10.54
C THR A 67 -3.10 -4.42 9.50
N THR A 68 -4.22 -4.97 9.95
CA THR A 68 -5.33 -5.43 9.10
C THR A 68 -6.51 -4.45 9.16
N ASP A 69 -6.37 -3.36 9.89
CA ASP A 69 -7.39 -2.34 10.03
C ASP A 69 -7.23 -1.27 8.94
N ALA A 70 -8.21 -1.26 8.04
CA ALA A 70 -8.24 -0.36 6.90
C ALA A 70 -8.42 1.11 7.30
N GLU A 71 -9.23 1.37 8.31
CA GLU A 71 -9.46 2.72 8.83
C GLU A 71 -8.18 3.26 9.48
N GLU A 72 -7.53 2.44 10.33
CA GLU A 72 -6.25 2.77 10.93
C GLU A 72 -5.21 3.13 9.86
N SER A 73 -5.10 2.32 8.81
CA SER A 73 -4.16 2.56 7.72
C SER A 73 -4.46 3.84 6.94
N ALA A 74 -5.72 4.07 6.56
CA ALA A 74 -6.12 5.23 5.76
C ALA A 74 -5.96 6.56 6.52
N ARG A 75 -6.10 6.53 7.85
CA ARG A 75 -5.93 7.71 8.71
C ARG A 75 -4.50 7.95 9.17
N TYR A 76 -3.65 6.92 9.13
CA TYR A 76 -2.29 6.99 9.67
C TYR A 76 -1.40 8.03 9.01
N ALA A 77 -1.45 8.14 7.68
CA ALA A 77 -0.53 8.97 6.93
C ALA A 77 -1.20 9.76 5.81
N LYS A 78 -0.63 10.91 5.47
CA LYS A 78 -1.05 11.69 4.30
C LYS A 78 -0.68 10.99 2.99
N VAL A 79 0.46 10.30 2.96
CA VAL A 79 0.94 9.52 1.80
C VAL A 79 0.43 8.09 1.93
N GLN A 80 -0.33 7.64 0.92
CA GLN A 80 -0.92 6.30 0.83
C GLN A 80 -0.38 5.62 -0.43
N MET A 81 0.42 4.57 -0.29
CA MET A 81 1.03 3.87 -1.41
C MET A 81 0.29 2.55 -1.66
N ILE A 82 -0.31 2.40 -2.81
CA ILE A 82 -0.96 1.18 -3.25
C ILE A 82 0.09 0.28 -3.90
N ALA A 83 0.34 -0.88 -3.29
CA ALA A 83 1.33 -1.87 -3.71
C ALA A 83 0.71 -3.28 -3.67
N VAL A 84 -0.50 -3.41 -4.21
CA VAL A 84 -1.23 -4.67 -4.28
C VAL A 84 -0.90 -5.42 -5.58
N GLY A 85 -1.09 -6.74 -5.58
CA GLY A 85 -0.90 -7.56 -6.77
C GLY A 85 -1.88 -7.21 -7.88
N THR A 86 -1.41 -7.34 -9.12
CA THR A 86 -2.21 -7.16 -10.34
C THR A 86 -2.10 -8.45 -11.19
N PRO A 87 -2.72 -9.55 -10.76
CA PRO A 87 -2.65 -10.81 -11.48
C PRO A 87 -3.21 -10.64 -12.90
N PRO A 88 -2.75 -11.45 -13.86
CA PRO A 88 -3.32 -11.42 -15.21
C PRO A 88 -4.79 -11.84 -15.17
N GLY A 89 -5.65 -11.09 -15.85
CA GLY A 89 -7.02 -11.48 -16.14
C GLY A 89 -7.10 -12.60 -17.18
N GLU A 90 -8.31 -13.08 -17.45
CA GLU A 90 -8.55 -14.14 -18.42
C GLU A 90 -8.10 -13.76 -19.87
N ASP A 91 -8.11 -12.47 -20.18
CA ASP A 91 -7.67 -11.89 -21.45
C ASP A 91 -6.18 -11.53 -21.48
N GLY A 92 -5.44 -11.83 -20.40
CA GLY A 92 -4.02 -11.48 -20.26
C GLY A 92 -3.77 -10.02 -19.85
N SER A 93 -4.80 -9.19 -19.68
CA SER A 93 -4.66 -7.85 -19.12
C SER A 93 -4.45 -7.91 -17.60
N ALA A 94 -3.89 -6.85 -17.01
CA ALA A 94 -3.76 -6.76 -15.55
C ALA A 94 -5.15 -6.58 -14.91
N ASP A 95 -5.46 -7.43 -13.93
CA ASP A 95 -6.68 -7.28 -13.14
C ASP A 95 -6.52 -6.12 -12.15
N LEU A 96 -7.26 -5.05 -12.36
CA LEU A 96 -7.21 -3.83 -11.57
C LEU A 96 -8.14 -3.83 -10.34
N GLN A 97 -8.91 -4.89 -10.13
CA GLN A 97 -9.90 -4.93 -9.05
C GLN A 97 -9.30 -4.65 -7.67
N TYR A 98 -8.09 -5.15 -7.41
CA TYR A 98 -7.40 -4.96 -6.13
C TYR A 98 -6.89 -3.52 -5.96
N VAL A 99 -6.39 -2.91 -7.01
CA VAL A 99 -5.95 -1.50 -7.01
C VAL A 99 -7.15 -0.57 -6.74
N ILE A 100 -8.25 -0.79 -7.45
CA ILE A 100 -9.50 -0.02 -7.28
C ILE A 100 -10.09 -0.23 -5.88
N ALA A 101 -10.09 -1.47 -5.38
CA ALA A 101 -10.57 -1.77 -4.03
C ALA A 101 -9.73 -1.07 -2.96
N ALA A 102 -8.40 -1.08 -3.09
CA ALA A 102 -7.50 -0.36 -2.20
C ALA A 102 -7.75 1.16 -2.21
N ALA A 103 -7.93 1.74 -3.40
CA ALA A 103 -8.22 3.16 -3.55
C ALA A 103 -9.57 3.56 -2.93
N ARG A 104 -10.62 2.75 -3.15
CA ARG A 104 -11.94 2.95 -2.52
C ARG A 104 -11.85 2.85 -1.00
N ASN A 105 -11.05 1.93 -0.49
CA ASN A 105 -10.85 1.75 0.94
C ASN A 105 -10.19 2.99 1.58
N ILE A 106 -9.15 3.52 0.95
CA ILE A 106 -8.53 4.79 1.38
C ILE A 106 -9.59 5.91 1.38
N ALA A 107 -10.34 6.07 0.28
CA ALA A 107 -11.36 7.10 0.15
C ALA A 107 -12.52 6.96 1.16
N THR A 108 -12.85 5.74 1.55
CA THR A 108 -13.89 5.45 2.54
C THR A 108 -13.51 5.95 3.94
N HIS A 109 -12.24 5.81 4.31
CA HIS A 109 -11.79 6.02 5.69
C HIS A 109 -10.94 7.28 5.89
N MET A 110 -10.44 7.93 4.82
CA MET A 110 -9.63 9.13 4.95
C MET A 110 -10.40 10.27 5.65
N ASP A 111 -9.72 10.97 6.52
CA ASP A 111 -10.25 12.06 7.37
C ASP A 111 -9.59 13.41 7.09
N GLY A 112 -8.91 13.53 5.96
CA GLY A 112 -8.23 14.74 5.50
C GLY A 112 -7.60 14.51 4.12
N PRO A 113 -6.86 15.50 3.60
CA PRO A 113 -6.20 15.40 2.29
C PRO A 113 -5.22 14.22 2.22
N ARG A 114 -5.19 13.55 1.06
CA ARG A 114 -4.27 12.41 0.81
C ARG A 114 -3.51 12.57 -0.51
N VAL A 115 -2.30 12.05 -0.52
CA VAL A 115 -1.54 11.77 -1.74
C VAL A 115 -1.58 10.25 -1.93
N ILE A 116 -2.25 9.80 -2.96
CA ILE A 116 -2.39 8.37 -3.29
C ILE A 116 -1.38 8.05 -4.38
N VAL A 117 -0.46 7.16 -4.07
CA VAL A 117 0.62 6.74 -4.98
C VAL A 117 0.32 5.31 -5.42
N ASP A 118 0.16 5.10 -6.73
CA ASP A 118 0.04 3.75 -7.29
C ASP A 118 1.45 3.24 -7.62
N LYS A 119 1.89 2.24 -6.85
CA LYS A 119 3.15 1.53 -7.06
C LYS A 119 2.97 0.19 -7.77
N SER A 120 1.74 -0.28 -7.90
CA SER A 120 1.46 -1.51 -8.63
C SER A 120 1.82 -1.36 -10.10
N THR A 121 2.28 -2.45 -10.71
CA THR A 121 2.54 -2.49 -12.16
C THR A 121 1.20 -2.57 -12.91
N VAL A 122 0.82 -1.48 -13.54
CA VAL A 122 -0.52 -1.31 -14.12
C VAL A 122 -0.43 -0.68 -15.53
N PRO A 123 -1.42 -0.94 -16.40
CA PRO A 123 -1.50 -0.31 -17.72
C PRO A 123 -1.61 1.23 -17.64
N VAL A 124 -1.20 1.89 -18.71
CA VAL A 124 -1.43 3.32 -18.91
C VAL A 124 -2.93 3.64 -18.80
N GLY A 125 -3.28 4.74 -18.12
CA GLY A 125 -4.68 5.15 -17.87
C GLY A 125 -5.27 4.60 -16.56
N THR A 126 -4.58 3.72 -15.85
CA THR A 126 -5.06 3.20 -14.55
C THR A 126 -5.21 4.32 -13.52
N ALA A 127 -4.32 5.31 -13.51
CA ALA A 127 -4.40 6.44 -12.59
C ALA A 127 -5.73 7.22 -12.71
N ASP A 128 -6.30 7.33 -13.90
CA ASP A 128 -7.59 7.98 -14.11
C ASP A 128 -8.74 7.14 -13.55
N LYS A 129 -8.71 5.83 -13.75
CA LYS A 129 -9.70 4.90 -13.15
C LYS A 129 -9.66 4.95 -11.61
N VAL A 130 -8.46 5.00 -11.05
CA VAL A 130 -8.27 5.14 -9.59
C VAL A 130 -8.82 6.48 -9.12
N ARG A 131 -8.52 7.57 -9.83
CA ARG A 131 -9.03 8.92 -9.52
C ARG A 131 -10.55 8.95 -9.52
N GLU A 132 -11.18 8.38 -10.54
CA GLU A 132 -12.64 8.28 -10.65
C GLU A 132 -13.24 7.48 -9.47
N ALA A 133 -12.65 6.35 -9.11
CA ALA A 133 -13.10 5.52 -8.01
C ALA A 133 -13.02 6.25 -6.66
N VAL A 134 -11.93 6.97 -6.41
CA VAL A 134 -11.75 7.79 -5.20
C VAL A 134 -12.76 8.92 -5.17
N ALA A 135 -12.91 9.68 -6.26
CA ALA A 135 -13.84 10.81 -6.36
C ALA A 135 -15.29 10.37 -6.15
N ALA A 136 -15.70 9.26 -6.78
CA ALA A 136 -17.03 8.69 -6.61
C ALA A 136 -17.30 8.25 -5.15
N THR A 137 -16.32 7.64 -4.50
CA THR A 137 -16.43 7.22 -3.10
C THR A 137 -16.54 8.42 -2.17
N LEU A 138 -15.71 9.46 -2.34
CA LEU A 138 -15.79 10.68 -1.55
C LEU A 138 -17.14 11.38 -1.73
N LYS A 139 -17.63 11.46 -2.99
CA LYS A 139 -18.94 12.04 -3.29
C LYS A 139 -20.06 11.27 -2.60
N SER A 140 -20.06 9.94 -2.65
CA SER A 140 -21.10 9.10 -2.04
C SER A 140 -21.18 9.24 -0.53
N ARG A 141 -20.05 9.50 0.14
CA ARG A 141 -20.00 9.75 1.59
C ARG A 141 -20.15 11.22 1.98
N GLY A 142 -20.42 12.11 1.03
CA GLY A 142 -20.56 13.55 1.28
C GLY A 142 -19.29 14.24 1.77
N SER A 143 -18.11 13.70 1.41
CA SER A 143 -16.83 14.25 1.84
C SER A 143 -16.25 15.23 0.84
N ALA A 144 -15.75 16.36 1.34
CA ALA A 144 -15.06 17.39 0.55
C ALA A 144 -13.52 17.28 0.64
N HIS A 145 -12.98 16.17 1.18
CA HIS A 145 -11.53 16.01 1.27
C HIS A 145 -10.89 15.93 -0.11
N SER A 146 -9.78 16.65 -0.27
CA SER A 146 -9.00 16.65 -1.51
C SER A 146 -8.02 15.48 -1.54
N PHE A 147 -7.64 15.08 -2.74
CA PHE A 147 -6.58 14.11 -2.95
C PHE A 147 -5.77 14.43 -4.21
N ALA A 148 -4.53 13.97 -4.23
CA ALA A 148 -3.69 13.95 -5.41
C ALA A 148 -3.39 12.49 -5.78
N MET A 149 -3.33 12.19 -7.08
CA MET A 149 -2.99 10.87 -7.60
C MET A 149 -1.63 10.92 -8.26
N VAL A 150 -0.75 9.99 -7.90
CA VAL A 150 0.60 9.85 -8.44
C VAL A 150 0.76 8.42 -8.97
N SER A 151 1.22 8.29 -10.21
CA SER A 151 1.66 7.01 -10.77
C SER A 151 3.16 6.89 -10.56
N ASN A 152 3.58 5.85 -9.83
CA ASN A 152 4.98 5.54 -9.57
C ASN A 152 5.19 4.03 -9.65
N PRO A 153 5.02 3.44 -10.85
CA PRO A 153 5.17 2.01 -11.03
C PRO A 153 6.59 1.58 -10.69
N GLU A 154 6.71 0.33 -10.31
CA GLU A 154 7.94 -0.24 -9.87
C GLU A 154 8.27 -1.46 -10.74
N PHE A 155 9.56 -1.70 -10.94
CA PHE A 155 10.11 -2.71 -11.86
C PHE A 155 11.20 -3.55 -11.19
N LEU A 156 11.02 -3.90 -9.91
CA LEU A 156 11.94 -4.74 -9.14
C LEU A 156 12.06 -6.13 -9.78
N LYS A 157 13.28 -6.62 -9.84
CA LYS A 157 13.55 -8.02 -10.13
C LYS A 157 13.44 -8.81 -8.84
N GLU A 158 12.34 -9.50 -8.66
CA GLU A 158 12.04 -10.26 -7.46
C GLU A 158 13.05 -11.41 -7.25
N GLY A 159 13.57 -11.54 -6.02
CA GLY A 159 14.44 -12.65 -5.64
C GLY A 159 15.85 -12.64 -6.26
N ALA A 160 16.33 -11.53 -6.70
CA ALA A 160 17.65 -11.40 -7.33
C ALA A 160 18.72 -10.88 -6.36
#